data_ebffe6be5866de44d279e28826e72236
#
_entry.id   ebffe6be5866de44d279e28826e72236
#
_cell.length_a   1.000
_cell.length_b   1.000
_cell.length_c   1.000
_cell.angle_alpha   90.00
_cell.angle_beta   90.00
_cell.angle_gamma   90.00
#
_symmetry.space_group_name_H-M   'P 1'
#
loop_
_entity.id
_entity.type
_entity.pdbx_description
1 polymer ?
#
loop_
_entity_poly.entity_id
_entity_poly.type
_entity_poly.pdbx_seq_one_letter_code
_entity_poly.pdbx_strand_id
1 'polypeptide(L)'
;MRLSLTSIRGDLAGGLVTAVASLAFALTFGLVALAPLGPERAELGIRAGLVAAIVGNLVASALSGTALPVSGPRASITLVQGAFVAGLVADPALDVNATLVLSAVCVGIAGAFQMLLGALRLGTFVKFVPYPVIAGFMCGIALLIAFAQVPHVLGVASHAMRGTGLDWLGAVRPWTAVVSLATAAIVVLAARRWPRLPAALVGLLGGTALYFALRLLVADGAFGPTIGMLPGGLPLPTALADAPAVIASSAAARHLPSLVASAAVIAIIGALDSLLGAAAIDSVTATRHRANRELVAQGLGNLASALFGGVAIALSPAQGIAGWRAGGRTPITSYVSSLALLVLMLGGARALAELPLAVLAGIMLVV
;
A
#
# COMPACT_ATOMS: atom_id res chain seq x y z
N MET A 1 -28.50 13.98 2.43
CA MET A 1 -28.57 12.54 2.08
C MET A 1 -29.21 11.81 3.25
N ARG A 2 -30.42 11.27 3.08
CA ARG A 2 -31.11 10.51 4.16
C ARG A 2 -30.45 9.13 4.24
N LEU A 3 -29.81 8.84 5.37
CA LEU A 3 -29.27 7.51 5.66
C LEU A 3 -30.46 6.56 5.89
N SER A 4 -30.69 5.63 4.98
CA SER A 4 -31.66 4.55 5.17
C SER A 4 -30.96 3.33 5.83
N LEU A 5 -31.68 2.53 6.60
CA LEU A 5 -31.11 1.31 7.22
C LEU A 5 -30.53 0.33 6.19
N THR A 6 -31.08 0.30 4.99
CA THR A 6 -30.58 -0.51 3.87
C THR A 6 -29.24 0.02 3.35
N SER A 7 -29.03 1.34 3.34
CA SER A 7 -27.75 1.97 2.98
C SER A 7 -26.65 1.63 3.99
N ILE A 8 -26.96 1.67 5.30
CA ILE A 8 -25.97 1.38 6.36
C ILE A 8 -25.52 -0.09 6.29
N ARG A 9 -26.43 -1.04 6.07
CA ARG A 9 -26.04 -2.46 5.89
C ARG A 9 -25.15 -2.65 4.67
N GLY A 10 -25.45 -1.97 3.56
CA GLY A 10 -24.62 -1.98 2.37
C GLY A 10 -23.25 -1.38 2.61
N ASP A 11 -23.15 -0.26 3.33
CA ASP A 11 -21.87 0.39 3.67
C ASP A 11 -21.03 -0.48 4.63
N LEU A 12 -21.64 -1.19 5.58
CA LEU A 12 -20.95 -2.15 6.45
C LEU A 12 -20.38 -3.33 5.63
N ALA A 13 -21.19 -3.96 4.79
CA ALA A 13 -20.74 -5.06 3.95
C ALA A 13 -19.65 -4.59 2.96
N GLY A 14 -19.85 -3.46 2.30
CA GLY A 14 -18.88 -2.84 1.42
C GLY A 14 -17.57 -2.50 2.13
N GLY A 15 -17.66 -1.97 3.36
CA GLY A 15 -16.50 -1.62 4.18
C GLY A 15 -15.68 -2.83 4.60
N LEU A 16 -16.31 -3.93 4.99
CA LEU A 16 -15.60 -5.17 5.31
C LEU A 16 -14.89 -5.76 4.08
N VAL A 17 -15.57 -5.80 2.94
CA VAL A 17 -14.96 -6.23 1.66
C VAL A 17 -13.77 -5.34 1.29
N THR A 18 -13.92 -4.04 1.44
CA THR A 18 -12.85 -3.06 1.21
C THR A 18 -11.68 -3.27 2.17
N ALA A 19 -11.94 -3.50 3.47
CA ALA A 19 -10.92 -3.73 4.48
C ALA A 19 -10.01 -4.91 4.11
N VAL A 20 -10.61 -6.00 3.66
CA VAL A 20 -9.84 -7.19 3.28
C VAL A 20 -9.01 -6.96 2.01
N ALA A 21 -9.58 -6.29 1.02
CA ALA A 21 -8.81 -5.88 -0.16
C ALA A 21 -7.67 -4.93 0.23
N SER A 22 -7.94 -3.95 1.11
CA SER A 22 -6.95 -2.98 1.60
C SER A 22 -5.85 -3.64 2.42
N LEU A 23 -6.15 -4.71 3.17
CA LEU A 23 -5.16 -5.45 3.95
C LEU A 23 -4.02 -5.96 3.06
N ALA A 24 -4.34 -6.67 1.97
CA ALA A 24 -3.34 -7.22 1.06
C ALA A 24 -2.42 -6.12 0.51
N PHE A 25 -3.00 -5.00 0.08
CA PHE A 25 -2.24 -3.86 -0.44
C PHE A 25 -1.40 -3.17 0.65
N ALA A 26 -1.97 -2.97 1.85
CA ALA A 26 -1.27 -2.35 2.96
C ALA A 26 -0.02 -3.15 3.37
N LEU A 27 -0.17 -4.47 3.52
CA LEU A 27 0.92 -5.36 3.87
C LEU A 27 2.02 -5.33 2.80
N THR A 28 1.66 -5.50 1.53
CA THR A 28 2.64 -5.61 0.44
C THR A 28 3.34 -4.28 0.16
N PHE A 29 2.59 -3.20 0.02
CA PHE A 29 3.19 -1.90 -0.33
C PHE A 29 3.90 -1.25 0.86
N GLY A 30 3.48 -1.54 2.08
CA GLY A 30 4.25 -1.19 3.26
C GLY A 30 5.62 -1.88 3.28
N LEU A 31 5.65 -3.18 2.96
CA LEU A 31 6.91 -3.93 2.79
C LEU A 31 7.79 -3.33 1.69
N VAL A 32 7.23 -3.02 0.52
CA VAL A 32 7.97 -2.43 -0.61
C VAL A 32 8.60 -1.10 -0.23
N ALA A 33 7.87 -0.23 0.47
CA ALA A 33 8.36 1.08 0.87
C ALA A 33 9.56 1.02 1.82
N LEU A 34 9.62 0.04 2.71
CA LEU A 34 10.67 -0.11 3.72
C LEU A 34 11.57 -1.34 3.49
N ALA A 35 11.43 -2.03 2.35
CA ALA A 35 12.26 -3.18 1.98
C ALA A 35 13.79 -2.95 2.09
N PRO A 36 14.33 -1.74 1.81
CA PRO A 36 15.76 -1.51 1.96
C PRO A 36 16.30 -1.64 3.39
N LEU A 37 15.44 -1.57 4.42
CA LEU A 37 15.84 -1.78 5.82
C LEU A 37 16.24 -3.24 6.13
N GLY A 38 15.98 -4.17 5.22
CA GLY A 38 16.29 -5.58 5.37
C GLY A 38 15.08 -6.44 5.79
N PRO A 39 15.15 -7.74 5.51
CA PRO A 39 14.05 -8.66 5.79
C PRO A 39 13.78 -8.84 7.30
N GLU A 40 14.79 -8.65 8.15
CA GLU A 40 14.68 -8.69 9.61
C GLU A 40 13.83 -7.56 10.18
N ARG A 41 13.55 -6.51 9.37
CA ARG A 41 12.71 -5.37 9.74
C ARG A 41 11.43 -5.26 8.91
N ALA A 42 11.02 -6.36 8.28
CA ALA A 42 9.79 -6.42 7.49
C ALA A 42 8.55 -5.97 8.28
N GLU A 43 8.52 -6.22 9.58
CA GLU A 43 7.47 -5.79 10.50
C GLU A 43 7.23 -4.27 10.48
N LEU A 44 8.30 -3.45 10.35
CA LEU A 44 8.19 -1.99 10.28
C LEU A 44 7.44 -1.57 9.01
N GLY A 45 7.75 -2.21 7.87
CA GLY A 45 7.07 -1.95 6.61
C GLY A 45 5.58 -2.31 6.68
N ILE A 46 5.26 -3.46 7.23
CA ILE A 46 3.89 -3.94 7.40
C ILE A 46 3.09 -3.00 8.29
N ARG A 47 3.67 -2.63 9.44
CA ARG A 47 3.05 -1.66 10.35
C ARG A 47 2.80 -0.33 9.67
N ALA A 48 3.80 0.21 8.96
CA ALA A 48 3.68 1.48 8.26
C ALA A 48 2.60 1.43 7.16
N GLY A 49 2.47 0.32 6.43
CA GLY A 49 1.42 0.10 5.45
C GLY A 49 0.02 0.03 6.07
N LEU A 50 -0.13 -0.69 7.20
CA LEU A 50 -1.40 -0.76 7.94
C LEU A 50 -1.80 0.61 8.48
N VAL A 51 -0.87 1.34 9.11
CA VAL A 51 -1.11 2.70 9.61
C VAL A 51 -1.58 3.62 8.48
N ALA A 52 -0.94 3.57 7.33
CA ALA A 52 -1.34 4.34 6.16
C ALA A 52 -2.76 4.00 5.68
N ALA A 53 -3.11 2.71 5.62
CA ALA A 53 -4.45 2.25 5.24
C ALA A 53 -5.53 2.54 6.30
N ILE A 54 -5.15 2.72 7.57
CA ILE A 54 -6.07 3.07 8.67
C ILE A 54 -6.20 4.58 8.77
N VAL A 55 -5.11 5.25 9.17
CA VAL A 55 -5.13 6.68 9.53
C VAL A 55 -5.20 7.55 8.27
N GLY A 56 -4.34 7.26 7.29
CA GLY A 56 -4.30 7.99 6.03
C GLY A 56 -5.62 7.89 5.28
N ASN A 57 -6.20 6.68 5.17
CA ASN A 57 -7.51 6.46 4.55
C ASN A 57 -8.63 7.19 5.32
N LEU A 58 -8.65 7.12 6.66
CA LEU A 58 -9.67 7.78 7.48
C LEU A 58 -9.72 9.28 7.20
N VAL A 59 -8.56 9.94 7.25
CA VAL A 59 -8.47 11.40 7.04
C VAL A 59 -8.76 11.78 5.59
N ALA A 60 -8.18 11.07 4.62
CA ALA A 60 -8.43 11.33 3.21
C ALA A 60 -9.93 11.15 2.87
N SER A 61 -10.54 10.07 3.36
CA SER A 61 -11.96 9.77 3.10
C SER A 61 -12.91 10.79 3.70
N ALA A 62 -12.59 11.36 4.86
CA ALA A 62 -13.42 12.37 5.51
C ALA A 62 -13.54 13.66 4.70
N LEU A 63 -12.51 13.99 3.93
CA LEU A 63 -12.39 15.24 3.18
C LEU A 63 -12.50 15.08 1.67
N SER A 64 -12.54 13.86 1.17
CA SER A 64 -12.50 13.52 -0.25
C SER A 64 -13.58 14.21 -1.09
N GLY A 65 -13.23 14.41 -2.36
CA GLY A 65 -14.12 14.87 -3.42
C GLY A 65 -14.80 13.75 -4.20
N THR A 66 -14.55 12.48 -3.85
CA THR A 66 -15.02 11.27 -4.54
C THR A 66 -16.17 10.60 -3.77
N ALA A 67 -17.06 9.91 -4.47
CA ALA A 67 -18.25 9.30 -3.85
C ALA A 67 -17.90 8.11 -2.93
N LEU A 68 -16.89 7.33 -3.29
CA LEU A 68 -16.39 6.18 -2.53
C LEU A 68 -14.88 6.32 -2.34
N PRO A 69 -14.47 7.14 -1.39
CA PRO A 69 -13.07 7.53 -1.20
C PRO A 69 -12.32 6.46 -0.40
N VAL A 70 -11.81 5.45 -1.06
CA VAL A 70 -10.91 4.48 -0.43
C VAL A 70 -9.50 4.78 -0.83
N SER A 71 -8.64 5.07 0.15
CA SER A 71 -7.23 5.41 -0.06
C SER A 71 -6.35 4.41 0.68
N GLY A 72 -5.11 4.28 0.21
CA GLY A 72 -4.14 3.40 0.85
C GLY A 72 -2.80 3.41 0.12
N PRO A 73 -1.84 2.64 0.61
CA PRO A 73 -0.56 2.48 -0.06
C PRO A 73 -0.73 2.00 -1.50
N ARG A 74 0.06 2.57 -2.42
CA ARG A 74 0.02 2.26 -3.86
C ARG A 74 1.42 1.99 -4.36
N ALA A 75 1.53 1.03 -5.28
CA ALA A 75 2.81 0.61 -5.84
C ALA A 75 3.65 1.76 -6.38
N SER A 76 3.03 2.64 -7.17
CA SER A 76 3.68 3.76 -7.83
C SER A 76 4.45 4.67 -6.86
N ILE A 77 3.80 5.05 -5.75
CA ILE A 77 4.35 5.98 -4.77
C ILE A 77 5.25 5.28 -3.75
N THR A 78 4.93 4.05 -3.36
CA THR A 78 5.74 3.28 -2.40
C THR A 78 7.06 2.79 -2.99
N LEU A 79 7.14 2.55 -4.31
CA LEU A 79 8.41 2.28 -4.99
C LEU A 79 9.34 3.50 -4.96
N VAL A 80 8.81 4.71 -5.18
CA VAL A 80 9.60 5.95 -5.07
C VAL A 80 10.06 6.17 -3.63
N GLN A 81 9.16 5.95 -2.65
CA GLN A 81 9.51 6.00 -1.23
C GLN A 81 10.59 4.98 -0.89
N GLY A 82 10.49 3.75 -1.39
CA GLY A 82 11.49 2.69 -1.20
C GLY A 82 12.85 3.03 -1.81
N ALA A 83 12.86 3.65 -2.98
CA ALA A 83 14.10 4.13 -3.61
C ALA A 83 14.76 5.24 -2.77
N PHE A 84 13.98 6.16 -2.20
CA PHE A 84 14.47 7.17 -1.27
C PHE A 84 15.06 6.53 0.00
N VAL A 85 14.33 5.59 0.62
CA VAL A 85 14.79 4.84 1.80
C VAL A 85 16.08 4.07 1.49
N ALA A 86 16.21 3.49 0.29
CA ALA A 86 17.45 2.81 -0.13
C ALA A 86 18.66 3.76 -0.15
N GLY A 87 18.45 5.00 -0.59
CA GLY A 87 19.48 6.04 -0.54
C GLY A 87 19.90 6.42 0.88
N LEU A 88 18.95 6.45 1.81
CA LEU A 88 19.22 6.73 3.23
C LEU A 88 19.98 5.58 3.89
N VAL A 89 19.57 4.34 3.66
CA VAL A 89 20.23 3.13 4.22
C VAL A 89 21.65 2.97 3.71
N ALA A 90 21.97 3.49 2.53
CA ALA A 90 23.33 3.46 1.98
C ALA A 90 24.30 4.40 2.72
N ASP A 91 23.82 5.36 3.52
CA ASP A 91 24.64 6.25 4.33
C ASP A 91 24.86 5.67 5.75
N PRO A 92 26.08 5.22 6.08
CA PRO A 92 26.37 4.64 7.41
C PRO A 92 26.19 5.63 8.58
N ALA A 93 26.11 6.95 8.30
CA ALA A 93 25.90 7.97 9.33
C ALA A 93 24.44 8.10 9.79
N LEU A 94 23.50 7.42 9.09
CA LEU A 94 22.09 7.39 9.44
C LEU A 94 21.72 6.04 10.08
N ASP A 95 21.18 6.09 11.27
CA ASP A 95 20.58 4.92 11.91
C ASP A 95 19.19 4.64 11.36
N VAL A 96 18.61 3.53 11.81
CA VAL A 96 17.26 3.10 11.38
C VAL A 96 16.19 4.10 11.80
N ASN A 97 16.31 4.68 13.00
CA ASN A 97 15.34 5.66 13.50
C ASN A 97 15.35 6.93 12.63
N ALA A 98 16.54 7.48 12.36
CA ALA A 98 16.69 8.63 11.47
C ALA A 98 16.13 8.35 10.06
N THR A 99 16.37 7.16 9.52
CA THR A 99 15.83 6.72 8.23
C THR A 99 14.30 6.70 8.23
N LEU A 100 13.67 6.15 9.28
CA LEU A 100 12.21 6.12 9.42
C LEU A 100 11.63 7.53 9.56
N VAL A 101 12.27 8.39 10.37
CA VAL A 101 11.86 9.79 10.53
C VAL A 101 11.95 10.54 9.20
N LEU A 102 13.06 10.42 8.47
CA LEU A 102 13.23 11.09 7.16
C LEU A 102 12.24 10.56 6.12
N SER A 103 11.95 9.25 6.14
CA SER A 103 10.90 8.66 5.29
C SER A 103 9.52 9.24 5.61
N ALA A 104 9.17 9.38 6.91
CA ALA A 104 7.92 9.99 7.33
C ALA A 104 7.86 11.48 6.95
N VAL A 105 8.95 12.24 7.13
CA VAL A 105 9.05 13.64 6.68
C VAL A 105 8.83 13.75 5.17
N CYS A 106 9.42 12.86 4.38
CA CYS A 106 9.23 12.80 2.93
C CYS A 106 7.74 12.65 2.56
N VAL A 107 7.02 11.73 3.22
CA VAL A 107 5.57 11.53 3.02
C VAL A 107 4.78 12.77 3.44
N GLY A 108 5.15 13.42 4.56
CA GLY A 108 4.53 14.65 5.03
C GLY A 108 4.69 15.80 4.03
N ILE A 109 5.89 16.01 3.49
CA ILE A 109 6.17 17.03 2.47
C ILE A 109 5.43 16.69 1.17
N ALA A 110 5.37 15.43 0.77
CA ALA A 110 4.57 15.00 -0.38
C ALA A 110 3.09 15.33 -0.19
N GLY A 111 2.55 15.12 1.02
CA GLY A 111 1.21 15.53 1.39
C GLY A 111 0.99 17.05 1.28
N ALA A 112 1.95 17.85 1.77
CA ALA A 112 1.90 19.31 1.64
C ALA A 112 1.93 19.75 0.17
N PHE A 113 2.75 19.13 -0.68
CA PHE A 113 2.76 19.41 -2.11
C PHE A 113 1.43 19.04 -2.79
N GLN A 114 0.82 17.90 -2.44
CA GLN A 114 -0.50 17.54 -2.96
C GLN A 114 -1.58 18.54 -2.55
N MET A 115 -1.56 19.01 -1.28
CA MET A 115 -2.46 20.07 -0.83
C MET A 115 -2.26 21.34 -1.63
N LEU A 116 -1.01 21.74 -1.89
CA LEU A 116 -0.68 22.91 -2.70
C LEU A 116 -1.20 22.75 -4.14
N LEU A 117 -1.01 21.60 -4.77
CA LEU A 117 -1.57 21.31 -6.10
C LEU A 117 -3.09 21.46 -6.13
N GLY A 118 -3.77 20.96 -5.09
CA GLY A 118 -5.23 21.11 -4.94
C GLY A 118 -5.67 22.55 -4.70
N ALA A 119 -4.98 23.28 -3.83
CA ALA A 119 -5.25 24.69 -3.52
C ALA A 119 -5.03 25.61 -4.73
N LEU A 120 -3.99 25.37 -5.51
CA LEU A 120 -3.70 26.06 -6.78
C LEU A 120 -4.62 25.59 -7.94
N ARG A 121 -5.59 24.71 -7.66
CA ARG A 121 -6.56 24.18 -8.63
C ARG A 121 -5.93 23.43 -9.82
N LEU A 122 -4.74 22.88 -9.62
CA LEU A 122 -4.01 22.16 -10.68
C LEU A 122 -4.61 20.75 -10.96
N GLY A 123 -5.47 20.22 -10.09
CA GLY A 123 -6.16 18.94 -10.31
C GLY A 123 -7.02 18.93 -11.58
N THR A 124 -7.49 20.09 -12.04
CA THR A 124 -8.27 20.19 -13.28
C THR A 124 -7.44 19.92 -14.55
N PHE A 125 -6.10 20.00 -14.46
CA PHE A 125 -5.22 19.79 -15.61
C PHE A 125 -5.02 18.32 -15.97
N VAL A 126 -5.35 17.37 -15.08
CA VAL A 126 -5.27 15.93 -15.36
C VAL A 126 -6.09 15.53 -16.60
N LYS A 127 -7.20 16.20 -16.87
CA LYS A 127 -8.00 15.98 -18.08
C LYS A 127 -7.24 16.21 -19.40
N PHE A 128 -6.11 16.92 -19.36
CA PHE A 128 -5.28 17.18 -20.55
C PHE A 128 -4.15 16.14 -20.72
N VAL A 129 -3.97 15.23 -19.77
CA VAL A 129 -2.97 14.17 -19.89
C VAL A 129 -3.44 13.17 -20.94
N PRO A 130 -2.71 12.98 -22.04
CA PRO A 130 -3.11 12.06 -23.10
C PRO A 130 -3.16 10.62 -22.59
N TYR A 131 -4.18 9.85 -23.01
CA TYR A 131 -4.34 8.44 -22.61
C TYR A 131 -3.08 7.58 -22.82
N PRO A 132 -2.31 7.72 -23.94
CA PRO A 132 -1.07 6.94 -24.11
C PRO A 132 -0.02 7.17 -23.02
N VAL A 133 0.07 8.40 -22.46
CA VAL A 133 0.99 8.70 -21.36
C VAL A 133 0.56 7.94 -20.10
N ILE A 134 -0.74 7.94 -19.81
CA ILE A 134 -1.33 7.22 -18.67
C ILE A 134 -1.09 5.71 -18.84
N ALA A 135 -1.39 5.18 -20.02
CA ALA A 135 -1.20 3.75 -20.30
C ALA A 135 0.28 3.34 -20.17
N GLY A 136 1.20 4.12 -20.74
CA GLY A 136 2.64 3.88 -20.60
C GLY A 136 3.13 3.92 -19.17
N PHE A 137 2.66 4.88 -18.39
CA PHE A 137 2.97 5.00 -16.95
C PHE A 137 2.47 3.77 -16.17
N MET A 138 1.22 3.35 -16.39
CA MET A 138 0.65 2.18 -15.73
C MET A 138 1.37 0.88 -16.13
N CYS A 139 1.71 0.69 -17.39
CA CYS A 139 2.52 -0.45 -17.84
C CYS A 139 3.92 -0.45 -17.20
N GLY A 140 4.57 0.70 -17.12
CA GLY A 140 5.87 0.84 -16.46
C GLY A 140 5.81 0.44 -14.98
N ILE A 141 4.79 0.90 -14.26
CA ILE A 141 4.57 0.53 -12.86
C ILE A 141 4.30 -0.98 -12.73
N ALA A 142 3.45 -1.55 -13.58
CA ALA A 142 3.15 -2.98 -13.55
C ALA A 142 4.41 -3.84 -13.72
N LEU A 143 5.30 -3.46 -14.64
CA LEU A 143 6.59 -4.13 -14.83
C LEU A 143 7.49 -3.99 -13.61
N LEU A 144 7.58 -2.78 -13.03
CA LEU A 144 8.39 -2.56 -11.81
C LEU A 144 7.88 -3.38 -10.64
N ILE A 145 6.56 -3.49 -10.46
CA ILE A 145 5.96 -4.35 -9.43
C ILE A 145 6.32 -5.81 -9.68
N ALA A 146 6.11 -6.29 -10.91
CA ALA A 146 6.40 -7.67 -11.27
C ALA A 146 7.86 -8.03 -10.95
N PHE A 147 8.81 -7.19 -11.35
CA PHE A 147 10.23 -7.38 -11.03
C PHE A 147 10.50 -7.33 -9.52
N ALA A 148 9.88 -6.41 -8.79
CA ALA A 148 10.04 -6.31 -7.33
C ALA A 148 9.50 -7.54 -6.57
N GLN A 149 8.52 -8.26 -7.15
CA GLN A 149 7.96 -9.48 -6.55
C GLN A 149 8.77 -10.75 -6.83
N VAL A 150 9.65 -10.75 -7.83
CA VAL A 150 10.44 -11.95 -8.20
C VAL A 150 11.16 -12.59 -7.00
N PRO A 151 11.88 -11.87 -6.12
CA PRO A 151 12.53 -12.47 -4.96
C PRO A 151 11.54 -13.16 -4.02
N HIS A 152 10.38 -12.54 -3.76
CA HIS A 152 9.35 -13.09 -2.87
C HIS A 152 8.66 -14.30 -3.48
N VAL A 153 8.44 -14.32 -4.80
CA VAL A 153 7.91 -15.47 -5.54
C VAL A 153 8.85 -16.65 -5.44
N LEU A 154 10.16 -16.41 -5.62
CA LEU A 154 11.17 -17.46 -5.59
C LEU A 154 11.63 -17.84 -4.17
N GLY A 155 11.20 -17.12 -3.15
CA GLY A 155 11.59 -17.33 -1.76
C GLY A 155 13.06 -16.99 -1.48
N VAL A 156 13.66 -16.15 -2.32
CA VAL A 156 15.05 -15.71 -2.24
C VAL A 156 15.12 -14.36 -1.54
N ALA A 157 16.14 -14.15 -0.73
CA ALA A 157 16.36 -12.82 -0.13
C ALA A 157 16.72 -11.79 -1.21
N SER A 158 16.08 -10.62 -1.19
CA SER A 158 16.22 -9.59 -2.23
C SER A 158 17.67 -9.11 -2.41
N HIS A 159 18.49 -9.14 -1.37
CA HIS A 159 19.92 -8.78 -1.44
C HIS A 159 20.75 -9.84 -2.20
N ALA A 160 20.37 -11.12 -2.12
CA ALA A 160 21.08 -12.19 -2.83
C ALA A 160 20.97 -12.04 -4.36
N MET A 161 19.87 -11.47 -4.85
CA MET A 161 19.67 -11.23 -6.29
C MET A 161 20.38 -9.99 -6.83
N ARG A 162 20.96 -9.14 -5.96
CA ARG A 162 21.74 -7.96 -6.38
C ARG A 162 23.20 -8.26 -6.68
N GLY A 163 23.68 -9.48 -6.38
CA GLY A 163 25.01 -9.95 -6.74
C GLY A 163 25.15 -10.15 -8.25
N THR A 164 26.40 -10.07 -8.75
CA THR A 164 26.72 -10.22 -10.19
C THR A 164 26.72 -11.68 -10.67
N GLY A 165 26.49 -12.65 -9.76
CA GLY A 165 26.50 -14.08 -10.06
C GLY A 165 25.10 -14.70 -10.10
N LEU A 166 25.05 -15.96 -10.53
CA LEU A 166 23.84 -16.80 -10.51
C LEU A 166 23.69 -17.62 -9.21
N ASP A 167 24.50 -17.29 -8.19
CA ASP A 167 24.56 -18.04 -6.92
C ASP A 167 23.22 -18.07 -6.19
N TRP A 168 22.36 -17.06 -6.43
CA TRP A 168 21.01 -17.01 -5.89
C TRP A 168 20.10 -18.13 -6.40
N LEU A 169 20.42 -18.77 -7.55
CA LEU A 169 19.65 -19.91 -8.09
C LEU A 169 19.63 -21.08 -7.11
N GLY A 170 20.73 -21.30 -6.38
CA GLY A 170 20.81 -22.34 -5.34
C GLY A 170 19.97 -22.02 -4.09
N ALA A 171 19.57 -20.77 -3.90
CA ALA A 171 18.73 -20.33 -2.80
C ALA A 171 17.22 -20.34 -3.14
N VAL A 172 16.85 -20.66 -4.38
CA VAL A 172 15.44 -20.74 -4.81
C VAL A 172 14.71 -21.82 -4.02
N ARG A 173 13.55 -21.47 -3.49
CA ARG A 173 12.67 -22.39 -2.76
C ARG A 173 11.48 -22.76 -3.65
N PRO A 174 11.47 -23.94 -4.29
CA PRO A 174 10.46 -24.29 -5.29
C PRO A 174 9.03 -24.24 -4.73
N TRP A 175 8.84 -24.64 -3.49
CA TRP A 175 7.52 -24.63 -2.84
C TRP A 175 6.99 -23.21 -2.61
N THR A 176 7.87 -22.24 -2.40
CA THR A 176 7.47 -20.83 -2.35
C THR A 176 6.91 -20.36 -3.69
N ALA A 177 7.58 -20.72 -4.79
CA ALA A 177 7.12 -20.42 -6.13
C ALA A 177 5.76 -21.09 -6.43
N VAL A 178 5.60 -22.35 -6.03
CA VAL A 178 4.32 -23.07 -6.16
C VAL A 178 3.20 -22.33 -5.44
N VAL A 179 3.41 -21.94 -4.18
CA VAL A 179 2.40 -21.18 -3.40
C VAL A 179 2.08 -19.85 -4.07
N SER A 180 3.09 -19.08 -4.51
CA SER A 180 2.89 -17.78 -5.15
C SER A 180 2.12 -17.90 -6.46
N LEU A 181 2.53 -18.81 -7.35
CA LEU A 181 1.87 -19.00 -8.65
C LEU A 181 0.47 -19.60 -8.52
N ALA A 182 0.29 -20.54 -7.58
CA ALA A 182 -1.04 -21.08 -7.27
C ALA A 182 -1.97 -19.99 -6.72
N THR A 183 -1.44 -19.11 -5.84
CA THR A 183 -2.22 -17.95 -5.35
C THR A 183 -2.58 -17.01 -6.49
N ALA A 184 -1.66 -16.69 -7.39
CA ALA A 184 -1.94 -15.89 -8.58
C ALA A 184 -3.04 -16.54 -9.44
N ALA A 185 -2.96 -17.86 -9.68
CA ALA A 185 -3.98 -18.61 -10.41
C ALA A 185 -5.35 -18.56 -9.69
N ILE A 186 -5.38 -18.71 -8.35
CA ILE A 186 -6.61 -18.58 -7.55
C ILE A 186 -7.21 -17.19 -7.72
N VAL A 187 -6.42 -16.12 -7.68
CA VAL A 187 -6.89 -14.73 -7.88
C VAL A 187 -7.52 -14.57 -9.27
N VAL A 188 -6.83 -15.02 -10.33
CA VAL A 188 -7.33 -14.94 -11.71
C VAL A 188 -8.63 -15.73 -11.88
N LEU A 189 -8.68 -16.95 -11.34
CA LEU A 189 -9.84 -17.81 -11.41
C LEU A 189 -11.02 -17.23 -10.62
N ALA A 190 -10.77 -16.71 -9.43
CA ALA A 190 -11.78 -16.03 -8.61
C ALA A 190 -12.37 -14.81 -9.31
N ALA A 191 -11.51 -13.98 -9.92
CA ALA A 191 -11.97 -12.81 -10.68
C ALA A 191 -12.89 -13.17 -11.85
N ARG A 192 -12.63 -14.31 -12.51
CA ARG A 192 -13.43 -14.80 -13.64
C ARG A 192 -14.71 -15.51 -13.19
N ARG A 193 -14.62 -16.36 -12.15
CA ARG A 193 -15.71 -17.27 -11.74
C ARG A 193 -16.66 -16.65 -10.76
N TRP A 194 -16.17 -15.76 -9.88
CA TRP A 194 -16.93 -15.12 -8.80
C TRP A 194 -16.70 -13.60 -8.78
N PRO A 195 -17.17 -12.85 -9.81
CA PRO A 195 -16.89 -11.41 -9.94
C PRO A 195 -17.51 -10.56 -8.81
N ARG A 196 -18.38 -11.18 -7.97
CA ARG A 196 -18.96 -10.53 -6.78
C ARG A 196 -18.04 -10.59 -5.56
N LEU A 197 -17.08 -11.51 -5.52
CA LEU A 197 -16.13 -11.62 -4.43
C LEU A 197 -14.85 -10.85 -4.76
N PRO A 198 -14.19 -10.21 -3.76
CA PRO A 198 -12.89 -9.60 -3.97
C PRO A 198 -11.86 -10.70 -4.30
N ALA A 199 -11.36 -10.72 -5.52
CA ALA A 199 -10.44 -11.76 -5.97
C ALA A 199 -9.17 -11.84 -5.10
N ALA A 200 -8.66 -10.68 -4.66
CA ALA A 200 -7.51 -10.60 -3.75
C ALA A 200 -7.78 -11.29 -2.40
N LEU A 201 -9.03 -11.20 -1.87
CA LEU A 201 -9.41 -11.91 -0.65
C LEU A 201 -9.41 -13.42 -0.85
N VAL A 202 -10.05 -13.88 -1.95
CA VAL A 202 -10.08 -15.32 -2.27
C VAL A 202 -8.65 -15.84 -2.44
N GLY A 203 -7.78 -15.07 -3.09
CA GLY A 203 -6.36 -15.37 -3.21
C GLY A 203 -5.64 -15.42 -1.86
N LEU A 204 -5.90 -14.45 -0.97
CA LEU A 204 -5.29 -14.41 0.36
C LEU A 204 -5.69 -15.64 1.18
N LEU A 205 -6.98 -15.94 1.28
CA LEU A 205 -7.47 -17.07 2.06
C LEU A 205 -7.10 -18.41 1.41
N GLY A 206 -7.30 -18.56 0.10
CA GLY A 206 -7.00 -19.78 -0.64
C GLY A 206 -5.51 -20.07 -0.70
N GLY A 207 -4.68 -19.07 -0.95
CA GLY A 207 -3.23 -19.19 -0.96
C GLY A 207 -2.67 -19.52 0.42
N THR A 208 -3.20 -18.90 1.48
CA THR A 208 -2.81 -19.20 2.87
C THR A 208 -3.24 -20.62 3.27
N ALA A 209 -4.45 -21.02 2.92
CA ALA A 209 -4.92 -22.40 3.17
C ALA A 209 -4.05 -23.42 2.43
N LEU A 210 -3.70 -23.14 1.16
CA LEU A 210 -2.78 -23.99 0.39
C LEU A 210 -1.40 -24.08 1.04
N TYR A 211 -0.85 -22.94 1.50
CA TYR A 211 0.43 -22.91 2.20
C TYR A 211 0.42 -23.82 3.43
N PHE A 212 -0.59 -23.71 4.30
CA PHE A 212 -0.69 -24.55 5.48
C PHE A 212 -0.92 -26.01 5.13
N ALA A 213 -1.71 -26.33 4.10
CA ALA A 213 -1.90 -27.69 3.62
C ALA A 213 -0.58 -28.32 3.12
N LEU A 214 0.19 -27.57 2.34
CA LEU A 214 1.50 -28.03 1.85
C LEU A 214 2.52 -28.18 2.99
N ARG A 215 2.47 -27.31 4.00
CA ARG A 215 3.34 -27.40 5.18
C ARG A 215 3.14 -28.68 5.99
N LEU A 216 1.96 -29.31 5.92
CA LEU A 216 1.72 -30.63 6.53
C LEU A 216 2.41 -31.77 5.77
N LEU A 217 2.74 -31.57 4.49
CA LEU A 217 3.29 -32.61 3.60
C LEU A 217 4.77 -32.41 3.31
N VAL A 218 5.30 -31.21 3.51
CA VAL A 218 6.68 -30.85 3.13
C VAL A 218 7.42 -30.34 4.37
N ALA A 219 8.70 -30.72 4.47
CA ALA A 219 9.56 -30.40 5.62
C ALA A 219 9.65 -28.89 5.90
N ASP A 220 9.78 -28.53 7.17
CA ASP A 220 10.04 -27.17 7.62
C ASP A 220 11.31 -26.62 6.96
N GLY A 221 11.24 -25.36 6.48
CA GLY A 221 12.34 -24.70 5.78
C GLY A 221 12.27 -24.72 4.25
N ALA A 222 11.39 -25.53 3.65
CA ALA A 222 11.18 -25.57 2.20
C ALA A 222 10.43 -24.34 1.66
N PHE A 223 9.81 -23.57 2.55
CA PHE A 223 9.03 -22.38 2.24
C PHE A 223 9.80 -21.09 2.55
N GLY A 224 9.40 -20.00 1.89
CA GLY A 224 9.88 -18.65 2.18
C GLY A 224 9.37 -18.12 3.54
N PRO A 225 9.82 -16.91 3.93
CA PRO A 225 9.44 -16.32 5.20
C PRO A 225 7.95 -15.96 5.26
N THR A 226 7.42 -15.97 6.49
CA THR A 226 6.13 -15.36 6.84
C THR A 226 6.32 -13.91 7.23
N ILE A 227 5.22 -13.19 7.46
CA ILE A 227 5.23 -11.76 7.89
C ILE A 227 6.03 -11.58 9.19
N GLY A 228 5.96 -12.53 10.13
CA GLY A 228 6.58 -12.38 11.43
C GLY A 228 5.71 -11.59 12.42
N MET A 229 6.17 -11.47 13.67
CA MET A 229 5.40 -10.82 14.74
C MET A 229 5.23 -9.32 14.45
N LEU A 230 4.00 -8.88 14.34
CA LEU A 230 3.67 -7.46 14.26
C LEU A 230 3.81 -6.82 15.65
N PRO A 231 4.52 -5.68 15.77
CA PRO A 231 4.51 -4.93 17.01
C PRO A 231 3.07 -4.48 17.28
N GLY A 232 2.46 -5.04 18.33
CA GLY A 232 1.13 -4.66 18.77
C GLY A 232 1.13 -3.22 19.31
N GLY A 233 -0.05 -2.61 19.32
CA GLY A 233 -0.29 -1.30 19.91
C GLY A 233 -1.01 -0.34 18.96
N LEU A 234 -1.66 0.65 19.57
CA LEU A 234 -2.29 1.73 18.82
C LEU A 234 -1.23 2.53 18.05
N PRO A 235 -1.50 2.92 16.81
CA PRO A 235 -0.65 3.89 16.12
C PRO A 235 -0.73 5.24 16.89
N LEU A 236 0.41 5.76 17.32
CA LEU A 236 0.52 7.05 17.98
C LEU A 236 1.17 8.07 17.05
N PRO A 237 0.81 9.35 17.14
CA PRO A 237 1.34 10.41 16.27
C PRO A 237 2.73 10.87 16.72
N THR A 238 3.65 9.94 16.90
CA THR A 238 5.00 10.19 17.44
C THR A 238 6.11 10.09 16.38
N ALA A 239 5.79 9.65 15.16
CA ALA A 239 6.80 9.39 14.14
C ALA A 239 7.62 10.63 13.72
N LEU A 240 7.06 11.82 13.87
CA LEU A 240 7.73 13.08 13.57
C LEU A 240 8.25 13.82 14.84
N ALA A 241 8.17 13.20 16.03
CA ALA A 241 8.61 13.84 17.28
C ALA A 241 10.10 14.22 17.22
N ASP A 242 10.94 13.33 16.70
CA ASP A 242 12.37 13.53 16.58
C ASP A 242 12.78 14.24 15.27
N ALA A 243 11.82 14.60 14.39
CA ALA A 243 12.13 15.19 13.10
C ALA A 243 12.99 16.46 13.17
N PRO A 244 12.75 17.43 14.10
CA PRO A 244 13.61 18.61 14.20
C PRO A 244 15.07 18.26 14.49
N ALA A 245 15.32 17.33 15.42
CA ALA A 245 16.66 16.91 15.79
C ALA A 245 17.35 16.13 14.67
N VAL A 246 16.62 15.22 14.00
CA VAL A 246 17.14 14.43 12.87
C VAL A 246 17.48 15.34 11.70
N ILE A 247 16.59 16.26 11.29
CA ILE A 247 16.81 17.17 10.16
C ILE A 247 17.97 18.14 10.41
N ALA A 248 18.18 18.57 11.68
CA ALA A 248 19.30 19.42 12.05
C ALA A 248 20.65 18.72 12.01
N SER A 249 20.68 17.39 11.92
CA SER A 249 21.94 16.64 11.84
C SER A 249 22.63 16.86 10.48
N SER A 250 23.97 16.92 10.50
CA SER A 250 24.77 17.06 9.29
C SER A 250 24.59 15.88 8.32
N ALA A 251 24.30 14.70 8.84
CA ALA A 251 24.00 13.51 8.05
C ALA A 251 22.70 13.67 7.25
N ALA A 252 21.61 14.09 7.91
CA ALA A 252 20.32 14.30 7.24
C ALA A 252 20.38 15.48 6.26
N ALA A 253 21.12 16.53 6.57
CA ALA A 253 21.25 17.71 5.71
C ALA A 253 21.72 17.37 4.27
N ARG A 254 22.59 16.36 4.12
CA ARG A 254 23.05 15.88 2.81
C ARG A 254 21.91 15.28 1.96
N HIS A 255 20.89 14.75 2.60
CA HIS A 255 19.75 14.08 1.95
C HIS A 255 18.55 15.01 1.71
N LEU A 256 18.59 16.28 2.15
CA LEU A 256 17.48 17.22 1.96
C LEU A 256 17.11 17.43 0.48
N PRO A 257 18.05 17.56 -0.47
CA PRO A 257 17.70 17.70 -1.89
C PRO A 257 16.97 16.45 -2.43
N SER A 258 17.46 15.25 -2.10
CA SER A 258 16.82 13.99 -2.52
C SER A 258 15.47 13.77 -1.82
N LEU A 259 15.33 14.21 -0.57
CA LEU A 259 14.08 14.17 0.18
C LEU A 259 13.01 15.03 -0.50
N VAL A 260 13.32 16.30 -0.82
CA VAL A 260 12.38 17.21 -1.48
C VAL A 260 12.05 16.72 -2.89
N ALA A 261 13.04 16.23 -3.64
CA ALA A 261 12.82 15.66 -4.96
C ALA A 261 11.91 14.42 -4.91
N SER A 262 12.18 13.49 -4.00
CA SER A 262 11.33 12.29 -3.81
C SER A 262 9.92 12.63 -3.37
N ALA A 263 9.78 13.60 -2.44
CA ALA A 263 8.48 14.08 -2.00
C ALA A 263 7.68 14.73 -3.14
N ALA A 264 8.32 15.52 -4.00
CA ALA A 264 7.68 16.11 -5.17
C ALA A 264 7.22 15.03 -6.18
N VAL A 265 8.06 14.02 -6.42
CA VAL A 265 7.70 12.89 -7.30
C VAL A 265 6.53 12.10 -6.73
N ILE A 266 6.55 11.77 -5.42
CA ILE A 266 5.44 11.08 -4.73
C ILE A 266 4.16 11.93 -4.84
N ALA A 267 4.24 13.24 -4.66
CA ALA A 267 3.09 14.14 -4.74
C ALA A 267 2.46 14.14 -6.15
N ILE A 268 3.30 14.26 -7.19
CA ILE A 268 2.83 14.30 -8.59
C ILE A 268 2.23 12.95 -8.99
N ILE A 269 2.95 11.85 -8.73
CA ILE A 269 2.47 10.50 -9.06
C ILE A 269 1.21 10.17 -8.27
N GLY A 270 1.19 10.45 -6.96
CA GLY A 270 0.02 10.23 -6.12
C GLY A 270 -1.18 11.09 -6.52
N ALA A 271 -0.95 12.32 -7.01
CA ALA A 271 -2.00 13.16 -7.56
C ALA A 271 -2.59 12.55 -8.85
N LEU A 272 -1.75 12.09 -9.77
CA LEU A 272 -2.19 11.41 -11.00
C LEU A 272 -2.96 10.13 -10.68
N ASP A 273 -2.41 9.25 -9.85
CA ASP A 273 -3.08 8.01 -9.42
C ASP A 273 -4.44 8.28 -8.79
N SER A 274 -4.52 9.28 -7.91
CA SER A 274 -5.76 9.62 -7.22
C SER A 274 -6.84 10.16 -8.17
N LEU A 275 -6.47 11.04 -9.09
CA LEU A 275 -7.42 11.65 -10.01
C LEU A 275 -7.88 10.66 -11.10
N LEU A 276 -6.98 9.80 -11.58
CA LEU A 276 -7.34 8.72 -12.49
C LEU A 276 -8.20 7.67 -11.79
N GLY A 277 -7.87 7.35 -10.54
CA GLY A 277 -8.68 6.49 -9.70
C GLY A 277 -10.09 7.05 -9.45
N ALA A 278 -10.20 8.35 -9.19
CA ALA A 278 -11.47 9.04 -9.04
C ALA A 278 -12.31 8.99 -10.32
N ALA A 279 -11.69 9.19 -11.48
CA ALA A 279 -12.37 9.07 -12.77
C ALA A 279 -12.86 7.63 -13.04
N ALA A 280 -12.09 6.62 -12.65
CA ALA A 280 -12.52 5.22 -12.75
C ALA A 280 -13.70 4.91 -11.82
N ILE A 281 -13.73 5.45 -10.60
CA ILE A 281 -14.88 5.31 -9.68
C ILE A 281 -16.10 6.02 -10.28
N ASP A 282 -15.94 7.23 -10.82
CA ASP A 282 -17.02 7.98 -11.45
C ASP A 282 -17.69 7.20 -12.58
N SER A 283 -16.90 6.51 -13.41
CA SER A 283 -17.43 5.72 -14.53
C SER A 283 -18.32 4.57 -14.09
N VAL A 284 -18.07 4.01 -12.90
CA VAL A 284 -18.85 2.89 -12.35
C VAL A 284 -20.04 3.37 -11.52
N THR A 285 -19.87 4.49 -10.80
CA THR A 285 -20.88 5.03 -9.87
C THR A 285 -21.80 6.07 -10.50
N ALA A 286 -21.52 6.48 -11.74
CA ALA A 286 -22.21 7.57 -12.45
C ALA A 286 -22.18 8.89 -11.65
N THR A 287 -21.08 9.17 -10.94
CA THR A 287 -20.84 10.40 -10.18
C THR A 287 -19.82 11.29 -10.88
N ARG A 288 -19.53 12.45 -10.29
CA ARG A 288 -18.44 13.33 -10.72
C ARG A 288 -17.64 13.75 -9.49
N HIS A 289 -16.37 13.41 -9.47
CA HIS A 289 -15.46 13.80 -8.41
C HIS A 289 -15.09 15.30 -8.51
N ARG A 290 -14.65 15.86 -7.38
CA ARG A 290 -14.10 17.21 -7.28
C ARG A 290 -12.57 17.13 -7.20
N ALA A 291 -11.89 17.21 -8.36
CA ALA A 291 -10.47 16.96 -8.50
C ALA A 291 -9.59 17.70 -7.48
N ASN A 292 -9.78 19.01 -7.34
CA ASN A 292 -8.96 19.83 -6.41
C ASN A 292 -9.20 19.46 -4.95
N ARG A 293 -10.47 19.19 -4.58
CA ARG A 293 -10.82 18.73 -3.23
C ARG A 293 -10.21 17.37 -2.95
N GLU A 294 -10.19 16.48 -3.95
CA GLU A 294 -9.55 15.16 -3.83
C GLU A 294 -8.06 15.30 -3.55
N LEU A 295 -7.32 16.16 -4.26
CA LEU A 295 -5.90 16.39 -4.01
C LEU A 295 -5.63 16.92 -2.60
N VAL A 296 -6.43 17.87 -2.11
CA VAL A 296 -6.30 18.35 -0.74
C VAL A 296 -6.57 17.25 0.27
N ALA A 297 -7.58 16.41 0.04
CA ALA A 297 -7.93 15.30 0.91
C ALA A 297 -6.81 14.25 0.96
N GLN A 298 -6.24 13.90 -0.19
CA GLN A 298 -5.11 12.96 -0.27
C GLN A 298 -3.86 13.54 0.39
N GLY A 299 -3.61 14.84 0.22
CA GLY A 299 -2.51 15.53 0.89
C GLY A 299 -2.64 15.50 2.41
N LEU A 300 -3.83 15.77 2.97
CA LEU A 300 -4.10 15.66 4.41
C LEU A 300 -3.99 14.21 4.90
N GLY A 301 -4.45 13.24 4.10
CA GLY A 301 -4.26 11.83 4.39
C GLY A 301 -2.78 11.42 4.47
N ASN A 302 -1.94 11.94 3.57
CA ASN A 302 -0.49 11.73 3.59
C ASN A 302 0.18 12.39 4.79
N LEU A 303 -0.23 13.61 5.18
CA LEU A 303 0.24 14.26 6.40
C LEU A 303 -0.12 13.43 7.64
N ALA A 304 -1.37 12.97 7.73
CA ALA A 304 -1.80 12.12 8.83
C ALA A 304 -1.03 10.79 8.84
N SER A 305 -0.85 10.14 7.68
CA SER A 305 -0.03 8.94 7.55
C SER A 305 1.38 9.17 8.06
N ALA A 306 2.03 10.26 7.67
CA ALA A 306 3.38 10.64 8.10
C ALA A 306 3.49 10.81 9.63
N LEU A 307 2.53 11.52 10.25
CA LEU A 307 2.51 11.76 11.70
C LEU A 307 2.47 10.44 12.50
N PHE A 308 1.78 9.44 11.98
CA PHE A 308 1.63 8.14 12.62
C PHE A 308 2.64 7.08 12.13
N GLY A 309 3.62 7.46 11.31
CA GLY A 309 4.67 6.57 10.79
C GLY A 309 4.20 5.65 9.67
N GLY A 310 3.17 6.04 8.95
CA GLY A 310 2.68 5.33 7.78
C GLY A 310 3.44 5.70 6.50
N VAL A 311 3.26 4.87 5.46
CA VAL A 311 3.77 5.15 4.12
C VAL A 311 2.85 6.05 3.33
N ALA A 312 3.29 6.50 2.14
CA ALA A 312 2.49 7.33 1.25
C ALA A 312 1.24 6.61 0.75
N ILE A 313 0.14 7.37 0.65
CA ILE A 313 -1.16 6.89 0.17
C ILE A 313 -1.64 7.64 -1.07
N ALA A 314 -2.50 6.98 -1.84
CA ALA A 314 -3.31 7.59 -2.90
C ALA A 314 -4.67 6.88 -2.99
N LEU A 315 -5.62 7.48 -3.73
CA LEU A 315 -6.95 6.90 -3.93
C LEU A 315 -6.86 5.55 -4.68
N SER A 316 -7.57 4.54 -4.21
CA SER A 316 -7.58 3.21 -4.78
C SER A 316 -8.91 2.87 -5.46
N PRO A 317 -8.98 2.90 -6.79
CA PRO A 317 -10.21 2.60 -7.50
C PRO A 317 -10.64 1.14 -7.33
N ALA A 318 -9.70 0.20 -7.32
CA ALA A 318 -10.03 -1.23 -7.20
C ALA A 318 -10.76 -1.54 -5.89
N GLN A 319 -10.27 -0.98 -4.77
CA GLN A 319 -10.87 -1.14 -3.45
C GLN A 319 -12.21 -0.42 -3.34
N GLY A 320 -12.31 0.82 -3.87
CA GLY A 320 -13.56 1.57 -3.91
C GLY A 320 -14.65 0.86 -4.72
N ILE A 321 -14.31 0.37 -5.91
CA ILE A 321 -15.24 -0.38 -6.78
C ILE A 321 -15.64 -1.71 -6.15
N ALA A 322 -14.72 -2.41 -5.47
CA ALA A 322 -15.04 -3.64 -4.73
C ALA A 322 -16.06 -3.37 -3.62
N GLY A 323 -15.85 -2.30 -2.83
CA GLY A 323 -16.79 -1.86 -1.81
C GLY A 323 -18.16 -1.50 -2.39
N TRP A 324 -18.18 -0.80 -3.54
CA TRP A 324 -19.44 -0.45 -4.23
C TRP A 324 -20.20 -1.68 -4.71
N ARG A 325 -19.51 -2.66 -5.30
CA ARG A 325 -20.12 -3.93 -5.74
C ARG A 325 -20.68 -4.73 -4.58
N ALA A 326 -20.09 -4.61 -3.40
CA ALA A 326 -20.57 -5.25 -2.17
C ALA A 326 -21.70 -4.47 -1.47
N GLY A 327 -22.14 -3.35 -2.03
CA GLY A 327 -23.29 -2.58 -1.54
C GLY A 327 -22.96 -1.23 -0.90
N GLY A 328 -21.69 -0.87 -0.79
CA GLY A 328 -21.24 0.44 -0.29
C GLY A 328 -21.72 1.58 -1.17
N ARG A 329 -22.19 2.66 -0.57
CA ARG A 329 -22.76 3.81 -1.30
C ARG A 329 -22.30 5.16 -0.74
N THR A 330 -21.67 5.17 0.41
CA THR A 330 -21.25 6.38 1.11
C THR A 330 -19.81 6.29 1.64
N PRO A 331 -19.20 7.39 2.07
CA PRO A 331 -17.89 7.37 2.73
C PRO A 331 -17.81 6.51 4.00
N ILE A 332 -18.95 6.13 4.58
CA ILE A 332 -19.02 5.19 5.71
C ILE A 332 -18.34 3.86 5.36
N THR A 333 -18.43 3.41 4.11
CA THR A 333 -17.68 2.25 3.59
C THR A 333 -16.18 2.33 3.93
N SER A 334 -15.56 3.49 3.73
CA SER A 334 -14.14 3.71 4.01
C SER A 334 -13.84 3.78 5.51
N TYR A 335 -14.73 4.37 6.30
CA TYR A 335 -14.58 4.41 7.77
C TYR A 335 -14.67 3.02 8.36
N VAL A 336 -15.63 2.21 7.90
CA VAL A 336 -15.76 0.79 8.30
C VAL A 336 -14.51 0.01 7.91
N SER A 337 -13.95 0.26 6.72
CA SER A 337 -12.71 -0.37 6.28
C SER A 337 -11.53 -0.01 7.21
N SER A 338 -11.34 1.26 7.52
CA SER A 338 -10.28 1.70 8.45
C SER A 338 -10.46 1.11 9.85
N LEU A 339 -11.69 1.09 10.36
CA LEU A 339 -11.99 0.51 11.68
C LEU A 339 -11.74 -1.00 11.71
N ALA A 340 -12.15 -1.72 10.67
CA ALA A 340 -11.92 -3.16 10.57
C ALA A 340 -10.42 -3.49 10.51
N LEU A 341 -9.62 -2.72 9.77
CA LEU A 341 -8.16 -2.85 9.75
C LEU A 341 -7.53 -2.53 11.09
N LEU A 342 -8.05 -1.52 11.81
CA LEU A 342 -7.58 -1.19 13.16
C LEU A 342 -7.85 -2.34 14.14
N VAL A 343 -9.06 -2.89 14.13
CA VAL A 343 -9.42 -4.05 14.96
C VAL A 343 -8.53 -5.25 14.62
N LEU A 344 -8.26 -5.48 13.33
CA LEU A 344 -7.36 -6.54 12.89
C LEU A 344 -5.91 -6.30 13.34
N MET A 345 -5.43 -5.07 13.27
CA MET A 345 -4.08 -4.69 13.72
C MET A 345 -3.92 -4.92 15.23
N LEU A 346 -4.94 -4.61 16.02
CA LEU A 346 -4.89 -4.73 17.49
C LEU A 346 -5.12 -6.17 17.98
N GLY A 347 -6.07 -6.88 17.37
CA GLY A 347 -6.49 -8.22 17.82
C GLY A 347 -5.99 -9.38 16.95
N GLY A 348 -5.67 -9.12 15.68
CA GLY A 348 -5.29 -10.13 14.69
C GLY A 348 -3.78 -10.28 14.46
N ALA A 349 -2.93 -9.65 15.27
CA ALA A 349 -1.49 -9.62 15.07
C ALA A 349 -0.86 -11.03 14.92
N ARG A 350 -1.34 -12.01 15.70
CA ARG A 350 -0.88 -13.41 15.59
C ARG A 350 -1.28 -14.08 14.28
N ALA A 351 -2.51 -13.87 13.83
CA ALA A 351 -3.00 -14.44 12.56
C ALA A 351 -2.28 -13.82 11.36
N LEU A 352 -1.99 -12.52 11.43
CA LEU A 352 -1.20 -11.83 10.40
C LEU A 352 0.25 -12.27 10.38
N ALA A 353 0.84 -12.56 11.55
CA ALA A 353 2.23 -13.00 11.67
C ALA A 353 2.54 -14.28 10.87
N GLU A 354 1.58 -15.18 10.75
CA GLU A 354 1.71 -16.44 10.06
C GLU A 354 1.42 -16.39 8.55
N LEU A 355 1.00 -15.23 8.03
CA LEU A 355 0.74 -15.08 6.60
C LEU A 355 2.04 -15.20 5.78
N PRO A 356 2.09 -16.06 4.75
CA PRO A 356 3.28 -16.23 3.93
C PRO A 356 3.46 -15.03 2.99
N LEU A 357 4.68 -14.50 2.88
CA LEU A 357 5.00 -13.43 1.91
C LEU A 357 4.79 -13.90 0.47
N ALA A 358 4.93 -15.19 0.21
CA ALA A 358 4.64 -15.84 -1.07
C ALA A 358 3.20 -15.61 -1.54
N VAL A 359 2.23 -15.65 -0.62
CA VAL A 359 0.81 -15.41 -0.94
C VAL A 359 0.59 -13.96 -1.35
N LEU A 360 1.21 -13.02 -0.61
CA LEU A 360 1.13 -11.59 -0.96
C LEU A 360 1.77 -11.31 -2.32
N ALA A 361 2.92 -11.93 -2.60
CA ALA A 361 3.59 -11.83 -3.90
C ALA A 361 2.71 -12.37 -5.04
N GLY A 362 2.07 -13.52 -4.83
CA GLY A 362 1.13 -14.09 -5.82
C GLY A 362 -0.06 -13.18 -6.12
N ILE A 363 -0.62 -12.51 -5.11
CA ILE A 363 -1.68 -11.52 -5.29
C ILE A 363 -1.16 -10.34 -6.12
N MET A 364 0.04 -9.85 -5.81
CA MET A 364 0.65 -8.68 -6.47
C MET A 364 0.98 -8.91 -7.95
N LEU A 365 1.27 -10.14 -8.36
CA LEU A 365 1.50 -10.48 -9.77
C LEU A 365 0.25 -10.31 -10.64
N VAL A 366 -0.95 -10.29 -10.05
CA VAL A 366 -2.23 -10.24 -10.76
C VAL A 366 -2.90 -8.88 -10.68
N VAL A 367 -2.59 -8.11 -9.65
CA VAL A 367 -3.19 -6.80 -9.36
C VAL A 367 -2.38 -5.67 -9.98
#